data_686e26f6a6ce7c864a18be2909e01381
#
_entry.id   686e26f6a6ce7c864a18be2909e01381
#
_cell.length_a   1.000
_cell.length_b   1.000
_cell.length_c   1.000
_cell.angle_alpha   90.00
_cell.angle_beta   90.00
_cell.angle_gamma   90.00
#
_symmetry.space_group_name_H-M   'P 1'
#
loop_
_entity.id
_entity.type
_entity.pdbx_description
1 polymer ?
#
loop_
_entity_poly.entity_id
_entity_poly.type
_entity_poly.pdbx_seq_one_letter_code
_entity_poly.pdbx_strand_id
1 'polypeptide(L)'
;MDYRTWTCLFHLVKLYTIVTGDYVKGVNFTFLTTFYLIGIISYFVLRQLDLRRFISVMGAMTYSFLPFIFFRNVEHLVLSSYYFIPLLVLLCIWIYEDDRFLVFDRAFFHYKKNIAAIMFTALIANSGIVYWQFLGCFFLVVTALVNALRSGRLRCIRQSAVCIVLIIVFMLIGCMPEIISIIGGSSGTAGRLRSMYYAESYSLKIIQFIMPVRSHGITYLENIIQPYSGTFGA
;
A
#
# COMPACT_ATOMS: atom_id res chain seq x y z
N MET A 1 -10.96 3.11 -16.83
CA MET A 1 -10.06 2.32 -15.95
C MET A 1 -10.02 0.91 -16.52
N ASP A 2 -8.86 0.47 -17.03
CA ASP A 2 -8.70 -0.90 -17.48
C ASP A 2 -8.54 -1.84 -16.28
N TYR A 3 -9.59 -2.60 -16.02
CA TYR A 3 -9.74 -3.48 -14.84
C TYR A 3 -9.18 -4.88 -15.07
N ARG A 4 -8.01 -4.99 -15.73
CA ARG A 4 -7.46 -6.31 -16.10
C ARG A 4 -6.52 -6.91 -15.04
N THR A 5 -6.20 -6.18 -13.98
CA THR A 5 -5.35 -6.67 -12.91
C THR A 5 -6.16 -7.42 -11.85
N TRP A 6 -5.65 -8.55 -11.40
CA TRP A 6 -6.27 -9.37 -10.35
C TRP A 6 -5.93 -8.81 -8.96
N THR A 7 -6.32 -7.58 -8.69
CA THR A 7 -6.13 -6.98 -7.37
C THR A 7 -7.31 -7.27 -6.46
N CYS A 8 -7.04 -7.38 -5.15
CA CYS A 8 -8.06 -7.61 -4.14
C CYS A 8 -9.19 -6.57 -4.22
N LEU A 9 -8.84 -5.31 -4.43
CA LEU A 9 -9.78 -4.20 -4.60
C LEU A 9 -10.74 -4.41 -5.77
N PHE A 10 -10.21 -4.84 -6.92
CA PHE A 10 -11.03 -5.09 -8.11
C PHE A 10 -12.03 -6.21 -7.89
N HIS A 11 -11.63 -7.28 -7.23
CA HIS A 11 -12.53 -8.37 -6.90
C HIS A 11 -13.65 -7.94 -5.96
N LEU A 12 -13.37 -7.04 -5.00
CA LEU A 12 -14.40 -6.47 -4.13
C LEU A 12 -15.39 -5.61 -4.92
N VAL A 13 -14.91 -4.72 -5.79
CA VAL A 13 -15.79 -3.90 -6.65
C VAL A 13 -16.66 -4.80 -7.51
N LYS A 14 -16.08 -5.82 -8.17
CA LYS A 14 -16.81 -6.77 -9.01
C LYS A 14 -17.87 -7.54 -8.21
N LEU A 15 -17.50 -8.05 -7.03
CA LEU A 15 -18.41 -8.78 -6.16
C LEU A 15 -19.62 -7.93 -5.78
N TYR A 16 -19.39 -6.70 -5.28
CA TYR A 16 -20.47 -5.82 -4.90
C TYR A 16 -21.31 -5.35 -6.09
N THR A 17 -20.69 -5.14 -7.26
CA THR A 17 -21.42 -4.81 -8.48
C THR A 17 -22.37 -5.96 -8.89
N ILE A 18 -21.93 -7.21 -8.79
CA ILE A 18 -22.77 -8.38 -9.08
C ILE A 18 -23.92 -8.47 -8.08
N VAL A 19 -23.65 -8.28 -6.79
CA VAL A 19 -24.67 -8.38 -5.72
C VAL A 19 -25.71 -7.26 -5.82
N THR A 20 -25.27 -6.04 -6.13
CA THR A 20 -26.16 -4.86 -6.16
C THR A 20 -26.80 -4.60 -7.52
N GLY A 21 -26.30 -5.23 -8.58
CA GLY A 21 -26.69 -4.95 -9.96
C GLY A 21 -26.26 -3.56 -10.48
N ASP A 22 -25.46 -2.79 -9.70
CA ASP A 22 -25.10 -1.42 -9.99
C ASP A 22 -23.61 -1.17 -9.65
N TYR A 23 -22.87 -0.68 -10.65
CA TYR A 23 -21.45 -0.39 -10.50
C TYR A 23 -21.16 0.72 -9.47
N VAL A 24 -21.97 1.79 -9.45
CA VAL A 24 -21.79 2.93 -8.52
C VAL A 24 -21.97 2.47 -7.08
N LYS A 25 -23.01 1.66 -6.83
CA LYS A 25 -23.21 1.03 -5.52
C LYS A 25 -22.06 0.09 -5.17
N GLY A 26 -21.56 -0.71 -6.13
CA GLY A 26 -20.42 -1.60 -5.94
C GLY A 26 -19.17 -0.85 -5.49
N VAL A 27 -18.84 0.28 -6.11
CA VAL A 27 -17.72 1.14 -5.74
C VAL A 27 -17.89 1.74 -4.34
N ASN A 28 -19.10 2.25 -4.02
CA ASN A 28 -19.40 2.82 -2.71
C ASN A 28 -19.31 1.78 -1.59
N PHE A 29 -19.86 0.58 -1.79
CA PHE A 29 -19.73 -0.52 -0.83
C PHE A 29 -18.28 -0.97 -0.64
N THR A 30 -17.50 -0.99 -1.72
CA THR A 30 -16.06 -1.28 -1.62
C THR A 30 -15.36 -0.21 -0.78
N PHE A 31 -15.64 1.07 -0.99
CA PHE A 31 -15.08 2.15 -0.18
C PHE A 31 -15.42 2.00 1.30
N LEU A 32 -16.67 1.71 1.64
CA LEU A 32 -17.06 1.45 3.02
C LEU A 32 -16.36 0.22 3.60
N THR A 33 -16.20 -0.83 2.80
CA THR A 33 -15.50 -2.05 3.22
C THR A 33 -14.03 -1.79 3.52
N THR A 34 -13.36 -0.80 2.88
CA THR A 34 -11.97 -0.47 3.19
C THR A 34 -11.78 -0.06 4.64
N PHE A 35 -12.71 0.68 5.25
CA PHE A 35 -12.64 1.04 6.68
C PHE A 35 -12.61 -0.19 7.57
N TYR A 36 -13.48 -1.17 7.31
CA TYR A 36 -13.53 -2.42 8.06
C TYR A 36 -12.25 -3.23 7.89
N LEU A 37 -11.75 -3.36 6.65
CA LEU A 37 -10.52 -4.10 6.38
C LEU A 37 -9.32 -3.45 7.05
N ILE A 38 -9.18 -2.12 6.96
CA ILE A 38 -8.12 -1.36 7.64
C ILE A 38 -8.20 -1.62 9.16
N GLY A 39 -9.40 -1.52 9.75
CA GLY A 39 -9.61 -1.72 11.18
C GLY A 39 -9.26 -3.13 11.64
N ILE A 40 -9.80 -4.16 10.97
CA ILE A 40 -9.58 -5.56 11.32
C ILE A 40 -8.09 -5.93 11.18
N ILE A 41 -7.45 -5.55 10.08
CA ILE A 41 -6.04 -5.88 9.83
C ILE A 41 -5.13 -5.14 10.83
N SER A 42 -5.41 -3.85 11.07
CA SER A 42 -4.66 -3.08 12.07
C SER A 42 -4.82 -3.65 13.47
N TYR A 43 -6.04 -4.00 13.87
CA TYR A 43 -6.30 -4.67 15.15
C TYR A 43 -5.50 -5.97 15.26
N PHE A 44 -5.56 -6.83 14.23
CA PHE A 44 -4.80 -8.07 14.19
C PHE A 44 -3.30 -7.81 14.39
N VAL A 45 -2.71 -6.85 13.64
CA VAL A 45 -1.28 -6.51 13.75
C VAL A 45 -0.93 -6.00 15.14
N LEU A 46 -1.72 -5.08 15.70
CA LEU A 46 -1.48 -4.56 17.04
C LEU A 46 -1.58 -5.66 18.11
N ARG A 47 -2.42 -6.67 17.91
CA ARG A 47 -2.49 -7.86 18.77
C ARG A 47 -1.28 -8.78 18.62
N GLN A 48 -0.67 -8.86 17.44
CA GLN A 48 0.58 -9.60 17.23
C GLN A 48 1.79 -8.92 17.88
N LEU A 49 1.68 -7.62 18.19
CA LEU A 49 2.66 -6.83 18.94
C LEU A 49 2.40 -6.84 20.46
N ASP A 50 1.57 -7.77 20.95
CA ASP A 50 1.22 -7.97 22.37
C ASP A 50 0.59 -6.75 23.07
N LEU A 51 0.05 -5.80 22.29
CA LEU A 51 -0.67 -4.66 22.86
C LEU A 51 -1.98 -5.11 23.52
N ARG A 52 -2.37 -4.44 24.60
CA ARG A 52 -3.64 -4.69 25.30
C ARG A 52 -4.83 -4.51 24.35
N ARG A 53 -5.89 -5.33 24.51
CA ARG A 53 -7.08 -5.31 23.61
C ARG A 53 -7.65 -3.91 23.42
N PHE A 54 -7.82 -3.17 24.50
CA PHE A 54 -8.36 -1.80 24.45
C PHE A 54 -7.49 -0.87 23.56
N ILE A 55 -6.15 -0.89 23.77
CA ILE A 55 -5.21 -0.09 22.99
C ILE A 55 -5.23 -0.51 21.51
N SER A 56 -5.33 -1.82 21.26
CA SER A 56 -5.40 -2.34 19.89
C SER A 56 -6.68 -1.91 19.17
N VAL A 57 -7.82 -1.86 19.86
CA VAL A 57 -9.07 -1.36 19.28
C VAL A 57 -8.96 0.13 18.99
N MET A 58 -8.52 0.93 19.96
CA MET A 58 -8.37 2.38 19.79
C MET A 58 -7.39 2.71 18.65
N GLY A 59 -6.25 2.05 18.60
CA GLY A 59 -5.26 2.24 17.54
C GLY A 59 -5.80 1.84 16.16
N ALA A 60 -6.51 0.72 16.07
CA ALA A 60 -7.13 0.27 14.83
C ALA A 60 -8.22 1.24 14.35
N MET A 61 -9.06 1.74 15.25
CA MET A 61 -10.06 2.76 14.91
C MET A 61 -9.41 4.05 14.43
N THR A 62 -8.42 4.58 15.17
CA THR A 62 -7.70 5.80 14.77
C THR A 62 -7.06 5.64 13.40
N TYR A 63 -6.45 4.49 13.11
CA TYR A 63 -5.83 4.22 11.82
C TYR A 63 -6.87 4.07 10.70
N SER A 64 -8.05 3.49 10.96
CA SER A 64 -9.12 3.34 9.98
C SER A 64 -9.73 4.67 9.56
N PHE A 65 -9.82 5.64 10.49
CA PHE A 65 -10.42 6.94 10.26
C PHE A 65 -9.39 8.05 10.06
N LEU A 66 -8.19 7.72 9.53
CA LEU A 66 -7.22 8.74 9.18
C LEU A 66 -7.79 9.74 8.17
N PRO A 67 -7.52 11.04 8.31
CA PRO A 67 -7.97 12.07 7.37
C PRO A 67 -7.62 11.76 5.91
N PHE A 68 -6.54 11.03 5.68
CA PHE A 68 -6.08 10.60 4.36
C PHE A 68 -7.17 9.88 3.55
N ILE A 69 -7.94 8.96 4.15
CA ILE A 69 -8.98 8.19 3.44
C ILE A 69 -10.11 9.11 2.97
N PHE A 70 -10.48 10.11 3.77
CA PHE A 70 -11.53 11.06 3.45
C PHE A 70 -11.08 12.03 2.34
N PHE A 71 -9.82 12.49 2.36
CA PHE A 71 -9.28 13.35 1.29
C PHE A 71 -9.13 12.61 -0.03
N ARG A 72 -8.86 11.31 -0.02
CA ARG A 72 -8.75 10.49 -1.24
C ARG A 72 -10.09 9.99 -1.74
N ASN A 73 -11.01 9.75 -0.85
CA ASN A 73 -12.39 9.28 -1.04
C ASN A 73 -12.54 8.23 -2.17
N VAL A 74 -13.72 8.15 -2.78
CA VAL A 74 -14.06 7.22 -3.86
C VAL A 74 -13.32 7.52 -5.17
N GLU A 75 -12.94 8.78 -5.42
CA GLU A 75 -12.24 9.18 -6.65
C GLU A 75 -10.85 8.55 -6.76
N HIS A 76 -10.21 8.36 -5.61
CA HIS A 76 -8.91 7.71 -5.49
C HIS A 76 -8.99 6.42 -4.68
N LEU A 77 -10.00 5.58 -4.95
CA LEU A 77 -10.29 4.36 -4.22
C LEU A 77 -9.06 3.46 -4.00
N VAL A 78 -8.19 3.39 -5.00
CA VAL A 78 -6.97 2.58 -4.92
C VAL A 78 -5.95 3.13 -3.91
N LEU A 79 -5.87 4.45 -3.76
CA LEU A 79 -5.02 5.09 -2.74
C LEU A 79 -5.68 5.01 -1.35
N SER A 80 -7.01 5.03 -1.28
CA SER A 80 -7.75 4.82 -0.04
C SER A 80 -7.62 3.39 0.49
N SER A 81 -7.23 2.43 -0.36
CA SER A 81 -7.15 1.01 -0.03
C SER A 81 -5.79 0.60 0.56
N TYR A 82 -5.38 1.23 1.66
CA TYR A 82 -4.10 0.98 2.34
C TYR A 82 -4.17 -0.09 3.45
N TYR A 83 -5.17 -0.97 3.39
CA TYR A 83 -5.47 -1.96 4.44
C TYR A 83 -4.36 -2.99 4.67
N PHE A 84 -3.44 -3.25 3.73
CA PHE A 84 -2.34 -4.19 3.93
C PHE A 84 -1.04 -3.55 4.44
N ILE A 85 -0.96 -2.22 4.56
CA ILE A 85 0.22 -1.55 5.11
C ILE A 85 0.57 -2.01 6.54
N PRO A 86 -0.38 -2.24 7.46
CA PRO A 86 -0.05 -2.78 8.77
C PRO A 86 0.65 -4.15 8.72
N LEU A 87 0.30 -5.02 7.75
CA LEU A 87 0.99 -6.30 7.55
C LEU A 87 2.44 -6.12 7.12
N LEU A 88 2.71 -5.12 6.27
CA LEU A 88 4.07 -4.75 5.88
C LEU A 88 4.89 -4.31 7.09
N VAL A 89 4.33 -3.46 7.96
CA VAL A 89 4.99 -3.03 9.19
C VAL A 89 5.30 -4.24 10.08
N LEU A 90 4.37 -5.18 10.21
CA LEU A 90 4.59 -6.41 10.97
C LEU A 90 5.74 -7.26 10.39
N LEU A 91 5.82 -7.39 9.05
CA LEU A 91 6.96 -8.05 8.40
C LEU A 91 8.29 -7.36 8.71
N CYS A 92 8.34 -6.02 8.65
CA CYS A 92 9.53 -5.26 9.00
C CYS A 92 9.95 -5.50 10.46
N ILE A 93 9.00 -5.56 11.40
CA ILE A 93 9.26 -5.86 12.81
C ILE A 93 9.80 -7.29 12.97
N TRP A 94 9.21 -8.28 12.31
CA TRP A 94 9.69 -9.66 12.37
C TRP A 94 11.09 -9.82 11.80
N ILE A 95 11.42 -9.13 10.71
CA ILE A 95 12.79 -9.10 10.15
C ILE A 95 13.77 -8.47 11.16
N TYR A 96 13.31 -7.45 11.89
CA TYR A 96 14.15 -6.75 12.86
C TYR A 96 14.41 -7.58 14.12
N GLU A 97 13.41 -8.27 14.65
CA GLU A 97 13.43 -8.91 15.96
C GLU A 97 13.77 -10.42 15.90
N ASP A 98 13.40 -11.12 14.82
CA ASP A 98 13.34 -12.56 14.80
C ASP A 98 14.42 -13.19 13.90
N ASP A 99 15.44 -13.71 14.52
CA ASP A 99 16.57 -14.38 13.81
C ASP A 99 16.16 -15.68 13.10
N ARG A 100 15.04 -16.31 13.51
CA ARG A 100 14.54 -17.56 12.89
C ARG A 100 13.59 -17.30 11.72
N PHE A 101 13.15 -16.06 11.55
CA PHE A 101 12.23 -15.66 10.51
C PHE A 101 12.85 -15.90 9.12
N LEU A 102 12.11 -16.56 8.22
CA LEU A 102 12.51 -16.91 6.85
C LEU A 102 13.89 -17.61 6.75
N VAL A 103 14.21 -18.47 7.71
CA VAL A 103 15.36 -19.39 7.60
C VAL A 103 14.91 -20.64 6.86
N PHE A 104 15.55 -20.92 5.72
CA PHE A 104 15.27 -22.09 4.90
C PHE A 104 15.95 -23.35 5.51
N ASP A 105 15.21 -24.03 6.38
CA ASP A 105 15.57 -25.30 6.99
C ASP A 105 14.43 -26.32 6.85
N ARG A 106 14.64 -27.54 7.36
CA ARG A 106 13.58 -28.58 7.34
C ARG A 106 12.33 -28.20 8.13
N ALA A 107 12.45 -27.24 9.06
CA ALA A 107 11.36 -26.74 9.89
C ALA A 107 10.67 -25.49 9.30
N PHE A 108 11.05 -25.04 8.11
CA PHE A 108 10.54 -23.81 7.49
C PHE A 108 9.01 -23.69 7.55
N PHE A 109 8.30 -24.74 7.13
CA PHE A 109 6.83 -24.76 7.13
C PHE A 109 6.21 -25.00 8.51
N HIS A 110 6.98 -25.45 9.50
CA HIS A 110 6.50 -25.58 10.88
C HIS A 110 6.51 -24.24 11.63
N TYR A 111 7.30 -23.28 11.15
CA TYR A 111 7.34 -21.96 11.74
C TYR A 111 6.23 -21.07 11.19
N LYS A 112 5.18 -20.87 11.99
CA LYS A 112 3.94 -20.17 11.57
C LYS A 112 4.18 -18.79 10.96
N LYS A 113 5.18 -18.03 11.45
CA LYS A 113 5.53 -16.72 10.90
C LYS A 113 6.01 -16.80 9.45
N ASN A 114 6.66 -17.89 9.03
CA ASN A 114 7.12 -18.06 7.65
C ASN A 114 5.93 -18.23 6.70
N ILE A 115 4.93 -19.04 7.09
CA ILE A 115 3.69 -19.20 6.33
C ILE A 115 2.94 -17.88 6.28
N ALA A 116 2.83 -17.20 7.41
CA ALA A 116 2.18 -15.89 7.46
C ALA A 116 2.90 -14.85 6.58
N ALA A 117 4.24 -14.88 6.51
CA ALA A 117 4.99 -13.98 5.63
C ALA A 117 4.67 -14.21 4.14
N ILE A 118 4.55 -15.47 3.71
CA ILE A 118 4.14 -15.79 2.33
C ILE A 118 2.74 -15.25 2.05
N MET A 119 1.80 -15.46 2.98
CA MET A 119 0.45 -14.91 2.84
C MET A 119 0.42 -13.39 2.83
N PHE A 120 1.16 -12.73 3.73
CA PHE A 120 1.20 -11.27 3.81
C PHE A 120 1.85 -10.66 2.57
N THR A 121 2.94 -11.24 2.05
CA THR A 121 3.57 -10.77 0.81
C THR A 121 2.63 -10.94 -0.39
N ALA A 122 1.85 -12.01 -0.46
CA ALA A 122 0.82 -12.21 -1.48
C ALA A 122 -0.31 -11.16 -1.38
N LEU A 123 -0.78 -10.85 -0.16
CA LEU A 123 -1.80 -9.82 0.07
C LEU A 123 -1.28 -8.42 -0.28
N ILE A 124 -0.05 -8.08 0.14
CA ILE A 124 0.60 -6.80 -0.17
C ILE A 124 0.78 -6.66 -1.69
N ALA A 125 1.23 -7.71 -2.37
CA ALA A 125 1.40 -7.72 -3.82
C ALA A 125 0.10 -7.46 -4.59
N ASN A 126 -1.05 -7.86 -4.02
CA ASN A 126 -2.37 -7.71 -4.64
C ASN A 126 -3.18 -6.55 -4.04
N SER A 127 -2.56 -5.60 -3.36
CA SER A 127 -3.24 -4.47 -2.68
C SER A 127 -3.78 -3.38 -3.62
N GLY A 128 -3.55 -3.48 -4.92
CA GLY A 128 -4.13 -2.54 -5.89
C GLY A 128 -3.12 -1.89 -6.82
N ILE A 129 -2.55 -0.74 -6.48
CA ILE A 129 -1.58 -0.04 -7.33
C ILE A 129 -0.15 -0.36 -6.90
N VAL A 130 0.77 -0.32 -7.88
CA VAL A 130 2.23 -0.49 -7.75
C VAL A 130 2.86 0.40 -6.65
N TYR A 131 2.21 1.50 -6.26
CA TYR A 131 2.71 2.38 -5.19
C TYR A 131 2.88 1.68 -3.85
N TRP A 132 1.91 0.86 -3.44
CA TRP A 132 1.97 0.16 -2.16
C TRP A 132 3.04 -0.93 -2.16
N GLN A 133 3.21 -1.64 -3.28
CA GLN A 133 4.26 -2.63 -3.44
C GLN A 133 5.65 -1.98 -3.47
N PHE A 134 5.81 -0.87 -4.22
CA PHE A 134 7.05 -0.11 -4.25
C PHE A 134 7.42 0.41 -2.86
N LEU A 135 6.47 1.04 -2.16
CA LEU A 135 6.66 1.52 -0.79
C LEU A 135 7.01 0.35 0.15
N GLY A 136 6.37 -0.80 -0.04
CA GLY A 136 6.68 -2.03 0.69
C GLY A 136 8.11 -2.49 0.51
N CYS A 137 8.56 -2.60 -0.73
CA CYS A 137 9.94 -2.95 -1.04
C CYS A 137 10.93 -1.93 -0.45
N PHE A 138 10.62 -0.64 -0.54
CA PHE A 138 11.44 0.41 0.04
C PHE A 138 11.60 0.25 1.55
N PHE A 139 10.52 0.07 2.30
CA PHE A 139 10.59 -0.13 3.76
C PHE A 139 11.31 -1.42 4.16
N LEU A 140 11.16 -2.49 3.39
CA LEU A 140 11.91 -3.72 3.60
C LEU A 140 13.42 -3.51 3.42
N VAL A 141 13.84 -2.75 2.39
CA VAL A 141 15.25 -2.37 2.19
C VAL A 141 15.75 -1.52 3.33
N VAL A 142 15.00 -0.48 3.73
CA VAL A 142 15.38 0.39 4.86
C VAL A 142 15.52 -0.43 6.14
N THR A 143 14.58 -1.34 6.43
CA THR A 143 14.66 -2.23 7.61
C THR A 143 15.91 -3.10 7.58
N ALA A 144 16.25 -3.67 6.42
CA ALA A 144 17.45 -4.47 6.24
C ALA A 144 18.72 -3.66 6.50
N LEU A 145 18.81 -2.46 5.93
CA LEU A 145 19.96 -1.57 6.08
C LEU A 145 20.14 -1.11 7.53
N VAL A 146 19.07 -0.64 8.17
CA VAL A 146 19.10 -0.19 9.57
C VAL A 146 19.53 -1.32 10.50
N ASN A 147 18.99 -2.53 10.30
CA ASN A 147 19.36 -3.68 11.11
C ASN A 147 20.81 -4.14 10.84
N ALA A 148 21.24 -4.16 9.58
CA ALA A 148 22.60 -4.52 9.22
C ALA A 148 23.64 -3.54 9.81
N LEU A 149 23.36 -2.23 9.72
CA LEU A 149 24.25 -1.20 10.27
C LEU A 149 24.30 -1.22 11.80
N ARG A 150 23.15 -1.46 12.46
CA ARG A 150 23.07 -1.46 13.93
C ARG A 150 23.62 -2.72 14.57
N SER A 151 23.33 -3.88 13.99
CA SER A 151 23.60 -5.19 14.60
C SER A 151 24.69 -5.98 13.90
N GLY A 152 25.20 -5.52 12.74
CA GLY A 152 26.13 -6.26 11.89
C GLY A 152 25.52 -7.55 11.29
N ARG A 153 24.21 -7.76 11.40
CA ARG A 153 23.54 -8.99 11.01
C ARG A 153 23.17 -8.97 9.53
N LEU A 154 23.94 -9.64 8.70
CA LEU A 154 23.63 -9.77 7.26
C LEU A 154 22.40 -10.64 6.96
N ARG A 155 21.89 -11.38 7.96
CA ARG A 155 20.71 -12.25 7.79
C ARG A 155 19.45 -11.47 7.46
N CYS A 156 19.26 -10.28 8.03
CA CYS A 156 18.13 -9.40 7.76
C CYS A 156 18.06 -8.95 6.30
N ILE A 157 19.21 -8.81 5.62
CA ILE A 157 19.27 -8.50 4.18
C ILE A 157 18.65 -9.66 3.39
N ARG A 158 19.00 -10.91 3.73
CA ARG A 158 18.41 -12.09 3.08
C ARG A 158 16.90 -12.19 3.33
N GLN A 159 16.45 -11.98 4.57
CA GLN A 159 15.04 -12.04 4.94
C GLN A 159 14.23 -10.99 4.17
N SER A 160 14.71 -9.74 4.10
CA SER A 160 14.08 -8.68 3.30
C SER A 160 14.09 -9.01 1.82
N ALA A 161 15.21 -9.51 1.28
CA ALA A 161 15.31 -9.92 -0.13
C ALA A 161 14.28 -10.99 -0.48
N VAL A 162 14.08 -11.99 0.39
CA VAL A 162 13.06 -13.03 0.20
C VAL A 162 11.66 -12.42 0.15
N CYS A 163 11.31 -11.51 1.08
CA CYS A 163 10.02 -10.83 1.07
C CYS A 163 9.82 -10.00 -0.21
N ILE A 164 10.84 -9.27 -0.66
CA ILE A 164 10.81 -8.47 -1.88
C ILE A 164 10.58 -9.37 -3.10
N VAL A 165 11.34 -10.47 -3.21
CA VAL A 165 11.17 -11.42 -4.32
C VAL A 165 9.76 -12.01 -4.32
N LEU A 166 9.23 -12.39 -3.15
CA LEU A 166 7.86 -12.89 -3.05
C LEU A 166 6.82 -11.83 -3.48
N ILE A 167 6.98 -10.58 -3.06
CA ILE A 167 6.09 -9.47 -3.49
C ILE A 167 6.14 -9.33 -5.02
N ILE A 168 7.33 -9.32 -5.63
CA ILE A 168 7.49 -9.20 -7.09
C ILE A 168 6.85 -10.38 -7.80
N VAL A 169 7.09 -11.61 -7.34
CA VAL A 169 6.52 -12.83 -7.94
C VAL A 169 5.00 -12.82 -7.88
N PHE A 170 4.41 -12.53 -6.71
CA PHE A 170 2.96 -12.45 -6.57
C PHE A 170 2.36 -11.29 -7.37
N MET A 171 3.05 -10.15 -7.47
CA MET A 171 2.63 -9.04 -8.33
C MET A 171 2.63 -9.45 -9.81
N LEU A 172 3.67 -10.12 -10.30
CA LEU A 172 3.72 -10.63 -11.67
C LEU A 172 2.60 -11.62 -11.95
N ILE A 173 2.31 -12.52 -11.01
CA ILE A 173 1.16 -13.45 -11.11
C ILE A 173 -0.16 -12.67 -11.22
N GLY A 174 -0.34 -11.64 -10.38
CA GLY A 174 -1.54 -10.79 -10.41
C GLY A 174 -1.68 -9.98 -11.71
N CYS A 175 -0.57 -9.63 -12.36
CA CYS A 175 -0.55 -8.90 -13.63
C CYS A 175 -0.57 -9.81 -14.87
N MET A 176 -0.53 -11.15 -14.72
CA MET A 176 -0.50 -12.08 -15.84
C MET A 176 -1.59 -11.86 -16.89
N PRO A 177 -2.86 -11.59 -16.54
CA PRO A 177 -3.90 -11.37 -17.56
C PRO A 177 -3.62 -10.15 -18.43
N GLU A 178 -3.04 -9.09 -17.84
CA GLU A 178 -2.64 -7.89 -18.57
C GLU A 178 -1.45 -8.16 -19.50
N ILE A 179 -0.44 -8.85 -19.00
CA ILE A 179 0.74 -9.25 -19.77
C ILE A 179 0.33 -10.10 -20.98
N ILE A 180 -0.53 -11.11 -20.78
CA ILE A 180 -1.03 -11.96 -21.87
C ILE A 180 -1.81 -11.14 -22.89
N SER A 181 -2.64 -10.20 -22.44
CA SER A 181 -3.39 -9.30 -23.33
C SER A 181 -2.48 -8.41 -24.19
N ILE A 182 -1.39 -7.90 -23.61
CA ILE A 182 -0.39 -7.08 -24.34
C ILE A 182 0.34 -7.93 -25.39
N ILE A 183 0.81 -9.13 -25.02
CA ILE A 183 1.51 -10.05 -25.93
C ILE A 183 0.58 -10.53 -27.03
N GLY A 184 -0.70 -10.75 -26.75
CA GLY A 184 -1.74 -11.17 -27.71
C GLY A 184 -2.16 -10.08 -28.69
N GLY A 185 -1.52 -8.92 -28.67
CA GLY A 185 -1.79 -7.83 -29.63
C GLY A 185 -3.11 -7.09 -29.41
N SER A 186 -3.86 -7.39 -28.35
CA SER A 186 -5.10 -6.70 -28.00
C SER A 186 -4.78 -5.37 -27.28
N SER A 187 -3.85 -4.58 -27.83
CA SER A 187 -3.45 -3.28 -27.30
C SER A 187 -4.53 -2.22 -27.53
N GLY A 188 -5.67 -2.38 -26.85
CA GLY A 188 -6.73 -1.38 -26.80
C GLY A 188 -6.41 -0.14 -26.00
N THR A 189 -5.25 -0.08 -25.41
CA THR A 189 -4.72 1.10 -24.71
C THR A 189 -3.28 1.31 -25.13
N ALA A 190 -3.09 2.05 -26.24
CA ALA A 190 -1.90 2.85 -26.35
C ALA A 190 -1.76 3.59 -25.02
N GLY A 191 -0.80 3.17 -24.19
CA GLY A 191 -0.57 3.82 -22.90
C GLY A 191 -0.50 5.31 -23.19
N ARG A 192 -1.40 6.10 -22.59
CA ARG A 192 -1.33 7.55 -22.73
C ARG A 192 0.05 7.94 -22.25
N LEU A 193 0.94 8.19 -23.21
CA LEU A 193 2.24 8.78 -22.94
C LEU A 193 1.93 10.05 -22.17
N ARG A 194 2.11 10.00 -20.84
CA ARG A 194 1.95 11.18 -20.01
C ARG A 194 2.97 12.18 -20.52
N SER A 195 2.49 13.30 -21.06
CA SER A 195 3.33 14.40 -21.49
C SER A 195 4.28 14.79 -20.34
N MET A 196 5.48 15.27 -20.66
CA MET A 196 6.42 15.83 -19.67
C MET A 196 5.76 16.90 -18.79
N TYR A 197 4.77 17.63 -19.32
CA TYR A 197 3.93 18.57 -18.57
C TYR A 197 3.26 17.93 -17.34
N TYR A 198 2.75 16.69 -17.46
CA TYR A 198 2.16 15.99 -16.31
C TYR A 198 3.22 15.64 -15.26
N ALA A 199 4.45 15.32 -15.67
CA ALA A 199 5.53 15.06 -14.72
C ALA A 199 5.84 16.30 -13.90
N GLU A 200 5.84 17.48 -14.53
CA GLU A 200 6.05 18.75 -13.83
C GLU A 200 4.89 19.13 -12.91
N SER A 201 3.65 18.94 -13.36
CA SER A 201 2.44 19.26 -12.58
C SER A 201 2.26 18.38 -11.35
N TYR A 202 2.68 17.10 -11.42
CA TYR A 202 2.53 16.12 -10.34
C TYR A 202 3.80 15.87 -9.54
N SER A 203 4.94 16.47 -9.92
CA SER A 203 6.18 16.34 -9.15
C SER A 203 6.10 17.10 -7.83
N LEU A 204 6.51 16.44 -6.76
CA LEU A 204 6.67 17.08 -5.46
C LEU A 204 7.91 17.99 -5.51
N LYS A 205 7.71 19.30 -5.39
CA LYS A 205 8.80 20.28 -5.35
C LYS A 205 9.27 20.47 -3.92
N ILE A 206 10.57 20.61 -3.71
CA ILE A 206 11.19 20.77 -2.35
C ILE A 206 10.52 21.90 -1.57
N ILE A 207 10.14 22.98 -2.26
CA ILE A 207 9.46 24.12 -1.63
C ILE A 207 8.12 23.74 -1.00
N GLN A 208 7.43 22.72 -1.52
CA GLN A 208 6.14 22.25 -1.00
C GLN A 208 6.22 21.58 0.36
N PHE A 209 7.42 21.12 0.79
CA PHE A 209 7.62 20.62 2.15
C PHE A 209 7.65 21.75 3.20
N ILE A 210 7.97 22.97 2.78
CA ILE A 210 8.12 24.13 3.67
C ILE A 210 6.89 25.04 3.58
N MET A 211 6.20 25.00 2.43
CA MET A 211 5.02 25.84 2.22
C MET A 211 3.81 25.31 3.02
N PRO A 212 3.05 26.21 3.64
CA PRO A 212 1.79 25.84 4.28
C PRO A 212 0.81 25.23 3.27
N VAL A 213 -0.07 24.35 3.72
CA VAL A 213 -1.15 23.79 2.90
C VAL A 213 -2.20 24.88 2.61
N ARG A 214 -2.76 24.89 1.40
CA ARG A 214 -3.89 25.79 1.06
C ARG A 214 -5.05 25.55 2.04
N SER A 215 -5.78 26.62 2.36
CA SER A 215 -6.98 26.55 3.22
C SER A 215 -6.73 26.09 4.66
N HIS A 216 -5.54 26.36 5.23
CA HIS A 216 -5.28 26.07 6.64
C HIS A 216 -5.89 27.09 7.62
N GLY A 217 -6.63 28.10 7.14
CA GLY A 217 -7.39 29.04 7.95
C GLY A 217 -6.59 30.18 8.59
N ILE A 218 -5.28 30.31 8.33
CA ILE A 218 -4.46 31.42 8.79
C ILE A 218 -4.13 32.35 7.62
N THR A 219 -4.77 33.52 7.57
CA THR A 219 -4.69 34.47 6.46
C THR A 219 -3.25 34.90 6.10
N TYR A 220 -2.38 35.03 7.11
CA TYR A 220 -0.97 35.38 6.90
C TYR A 220 -0.24 34.32 6.04
N LEU A 221 -0.50 33.05 6.29
CA LEU A 221 0.12 31.94 5.55
C LEU A 221 -0.50 31.76 4.16
N GLU A 222 -1.80 32.07 3.99
CA GLU A 222 -2.46 32.09 2.67
C GLU A 222 -1.83 33.12 1.74
N ASN A 223 -1.48 34.30 2.24
CA ASN A 223 -0.82 35.35 1.47
C ASN A 223 0.59 34.94 0.96
N ILE A 224 1.27 34.05 1.68
CA ILE A 224 2.57 33.51 1.23
C ILE A 224 2.38 32.53 0.07
N ILE A 225 1.26 31.81 0.01
CA ILE A 225 0.99 30.79 -1.01
C ILE A 225 0.47 31.41 -2.32
N GLN A 226 -0.29 32.51 -2.25
CA GLN A 226 -0.93 33.14 -3.41
C GLN A 226 0.01 33.39 -4.60
N PRO A 227 1.24 33.94 -4.43
CA PRO A 227 2.13 34.16 -5.56
C PRO A 227 2.58 32.88 -6.26
N TYR A 228 2.57 31.75 -5.54
CA TYR A 228 2.99 30.46 -6.06
C TYR A 228 1.86 29.63 -6.65
N SER A 229 0.61 30.01 -6.39
CA SER A 229 -0.57 29.26 -6.90
C SER A 229 -0.73 29.34 -8.42
N GLY A 230 -0.25 30.42 -9.07
CA GLY A 230 -0.24 30.60 -10.52
C GLY A 230 0.86 29.83 -11.25
N THR A 231 1.94 29.48 -10.54
CA THR A 231 3.13 28.81 -11.13
C THR A 231 3.02 27.29 -11.08
N PHE A 232 2.12 26.75 -10.27
CA PHE A 232 2.05 25.30 -9.99
C PHE A 232 0.75 24.64 -10.47
N GLY A 233 0.06 25.24 -11.46
CA GLY A 233 -1.15 24.68 -12.06
C GLY A 233 -2.18 24.22 -11.04
N ALA A 234 -3.37 24.70 -11.14
CA ALA A 234 -4.51 24.23 -10.36
C ALA A 234 -4.79 22.76 -10.62
#